data_4e7a017ad5d30075b22d4bcaafac6102
#
_entry.id   4e7a017ad5d30075b22d4bcaafac6102
#
_cell.length_a   1.000
_cell.length_b   1.000
_cell.length_c   1.000
_cell.angle_alpha   90.00
_cell.angle_beta   90.00
_cell.angle_gamma   90.00
#
_symmetry.space_group_name_H-M   'P 1'
#
loop_
_entity.id
_entity.type
_entity.pdbx_description
1 polymer ?
#
loop_
_entity_poly.entity_id
_entity_poly.type
_entity_poly.pdbx_seq_one_letter_code
_entity_poly.pdbx_strand_id
1 'polypeptide(L)' 'MSLTKESVRQKAEGFRTGSLKIQNEISALKERLASRERDLYATIGAAQEFENLHAEMEKSESAAGA' A
#
# COMPACT_ATOMS: atom_id res chain seq x y z
N MET A 1 38.00 -20.97 17.29
CA MET A 1 36.68 -21.59 17.45
C MET A 1 36.40 -22.54 16.32
N SER A 2 36.12 -23.77 16.61
CA SER A 2 35.79 -24.73 15.58
C SER A 2 34.27 -24.76 15.34
N LEU A 3 33.88 -24.78 14.07
CA LEU A 3 32.49 -24.97 13.68
C LEU A 3 32.12 -26.44 13.91
N THR A 4 31.08 -26.66 14.69
CA THR A 4 30.56 -28.01 14.94
C THR A 4 29.29 -28.19 14.09
N LYS A 5 28.89 -29.44 13.88
CA LYS A 5 27.63 -29.74 13.20
C LYS A 5 26.45 -29.05 13.89
N GLU A 6 26.46 -29.04 15.22
CA GLU A 6 25.41 -28.44 16.02
C GLU A 6 25.33 -26.92 15.83
N SER A 7 26.52 -26.28 15.86
CA SER A 7 26.55 -24.82 15.70
C SER A 7 26.12 -24.40 14.29
N VAL A 8 26.49 -25.15 13.28
CA VAL A 8 26.08 -24.90 11.89
C VAL A 8 24.56 -25.09 11.74
N ARG A 9 24.04 -26.15 12.34
CA ARG A 9 22.59 -26.41 12.32
C ARG A 9 21.80 -25.29 13.00
N GLN A 10 22.25 -24.82 14.15
CA GLN A 10 21.62 -23.74 14.88
C GLN A 10 21.60 -22.45 14.06
N LYS A 11 22.68 -22.14 13.38
CA LYS A 11 22.75 -20.97 12.51
C LYS A 11 21.79 -21.09 11.33
N ALA A 12 21.73 -22.29 10.72
CA ALA A 12 20.81 -22.55 9.61
C ALA A 12 19.35 -22.38 10.05
N GLU A 13 19.00 -22.88 11.22
CA GLU A 13 17.66 -22.73 11.79
C GLU A 13 17.33 -21.26 12.08
N GLY A 14 18.31 -20.51 12.61
CA GLY A 14 18.16 -19.09 12.88
C GLY A 14 17.86 -18.29 11.61
N PHE A 15 18.61 -18.56 10.54
CA PHE A 15 18.38 -17.89 9.25
C PHE A 15 17.05 -18.30 8.64
N ARG A 16 16.66 -19.56 8.79
CA ARG A 16 15.37 -20.04 8.28
C ARG A 16 14.20 -19.37 9.00
N THR A 17 14.29 -19.25 10.31
CA THR A 17 13.28 -18.55 11.12
C THR A 17 13.22 -17.08 10.74
N GLY A 18 14.37 -16.43 10.58
CA GLY A 18 14.46 -15.05 10.14
C GLY A 18 13.85 -14.84 8.77
N SER A 19 14.11 -15.78 7.85
CA SER A 19 13.53 -15.73 6.50
C SER A 19 12.00 -15.80 6.52
N LEU A 20 11.43 -16.69 7.33
CA LEU A 20 9.98 -16.79 7.47
C LEU A 20 9.38 -15.52 8.04
N LYS A 21 10.03 -14.93 9.02
CA LYS A 21 9.58 -13.68 9.61
C LYS A 21 9.56 -12.55 8.58
N ILE A 22 10.62 -12.45 7.77
CA ILE A 22 10.72 -11.44 6.72
C ILE A 22 9.65 -11.67 5.65
N GLN A 23 9.42 -12.93 5.25
CA GLN A 23 8.37 -13.26 4.29
C GLN A 23 7.00 -12.83 4.78
N ASN A 24 6.71 -13.04 6.06
CA ASN A 24 5.44 -12.63 6.66
C ASN A 24 5.30 -11.11 6.69
N GLU A 25 6.40 -10.40 6.98
CA GLU A 25 6.42 -8.95 6.96
C GLU A 25 6.17 -8.40 5.55
N ILE A 26 6.78 -9.02 4.55
CA ILE A 26 6.58 -8.64 3.15
C ILE A 26 5.13 -8.84 2.74
N SER A 27 4.52 -9.96 3.11
CA SER A 27 3.11 -10.24 2.82
C SER A 27 2.20 -9.18 3.45
N ALA A 28 2.46 -8.83 4.70
CA ALA A 28 1.67 -7.80 5.40
C ALA A 28 1.82 -6.44 4.73
N LEU A 29 3.04 -6.10 4.30
CA LEU A 29 3.29 -4.84 3.59
C LEU A 29 2.58 -4.79 2.24
N LYS A 30 2.56 -5.90 1.51
CA LYS A 30 1.85 -6.01 0.23
C LYS A 30 0.35 -5.79 0.41
N GLU A 31 -0.24 -6.38 1.44
CA GLU A 31 -1.66 -6.19 1.75
C GLU A 31 -1.95 -4.73 2.10
N ARG A 32 -1.09 -4.13 2.90
CA ARG A 32 -1.23 -2.72 3.29
C ARG A 32 -1.11 -1.82 2.07
N LEU A 33 -0.16 -2.11 1.19
CA LEU A 33 0.02 -1.34 -0.05
C LEU A 33 -1.23 -1.44 -0.93
N ALA A 34 -1.77 -2.64 -1.12
CA ALA A 34 -2.98 -2.83 -1.93
C ALA A 34 -4.17 -2.04 -1.36
N SER A 35 -4.31 -2.02 -0.03
CA SER A 35 -5.36 -1.25 0.64
C SER A 35 -5.18 0.25 0.40
N ARG A 36 -3.95 0.73 0.53
CA ARG A 36 -3.63 2.14 0.32
C ARG A 36 -3.83 2.56 -1.13
N GLU A 37 -3.50 1.70 -2.08
CA GLU A 37 -3.76 1.97 -3.49
C GLU A 37 -5.25 2.11 -3.78
N ARG A 38 -6.08 1.25 -3.19
CA ARG A 38 -7.53 1.37 -3.30
C ARG A 38 -8.04 2.70 -2.76
N ASP A 39 -7.53 3.10 -1.59
CA ASP A 39 -7.88 4.37 -0.98
C ASP A 39 -7.46 5.55 -1.87
N LEU A 40 -6.29 5.45 -2.47
CA LEU A 40 -5.78 6.47 -3.38
C LEU A 40 -6.71 6.64 -4.59
N TYR A 41 -7.06 5.54 -5.25
CA TYR A 41 -7.94 5.58 -6.42
C TYR A 41 -9.33 6.08 -6.07
N ALA A 42 -9.86 5.69 -4.92
CA ALA A 42 -11.14 6.20 -4.45
C ALA A 42 -11.09 7.71 -4.20
N THR A 43 -10.00 8.19 -3.62
CA THR A 43 -9.81 9.61 -3.33
C THR A 43 -9.68 10.42 -4.63
N ILE A 44 -8.92 9.92 -5.60
CA ILE A 44 -8.77 10.55 -6.91
C ILE A 44 -10.13 10.64 -7.61
N GLY A 45 -10.89 9.54 -7.59
CA GLY A 45 -12.22 9.50 -8.19
C GLY A 45 -13.16 10.51 -7.56
N ALA A 46 -13.15 10.61 -6.24
CA ALA A 46 -13.97 11.59 -5.53
C ALA A 46 -13.57 13.03 -5.88
N ALA A 47 -12.27 13.30 -5.95
CA ALA A 47 -11.77 14.62 -6.33
C ALA A 47 -12.24 15.00 -7.73
N GLN A 48 -12.16 14.07 -8.67
CA GLN A 48 -12.62 14.31 -10.04
C GLN A 48 -14.12 14.60 -10.12
N GLU A 49 -14.92 13.87 -9.34
CA GLU A 49 -16.37 14.10 -9.29
C GLU A 49 -16.68 15.50 -8.79
N PHE A 50 -16.02 15.95 -7.74
CA PHE A 50 -16.24 17.29 -7.20
C PHE A 50 -15.72 18.38 -8.15
N GLU A 51 -14.62 18.15 -8.83
CA GLU A 51 -14.11 19.07 -9.83
C GLU A 51 -15.10 19.24 -10.99
N ASN A 52 -15.66 18.11 -11.45
CA ASN A 52 -16.67 18.13 -12.50
C ASN A 52 -17.94 18.87 -12.05
N LEU A 53 -18.37 18.63 -10.82
CA LEU A 53 -19.52 19.29 -10.25
C LEU A 53 -19.27 20.79 -10.15
N HIS A 54 -18.09 21.19 -9.71
CA HIS A 54 -17.70 22.59 -9.62
C HIS A 54 -17.74 23.26 -10.99
N ALA A 55 -17.23 22.61 -12.02
CA ALA A 55 -17.25 23.11 -13.38
C ALA A 55 -18.69 23.29 -13.91
N GLU A 56 -19.59 22.34 -13.59
CA GLU A 56 -20.99 22.42 -13.97
C GLU A 56 -21.69 23.55 -13.25
N MET A 57 -21.39 23.76 -11.98
CA MET A 57 -21.98 24.85 -11.21
C MET A 57 -21.52 26.21 -11.73
N GLU A 58 -20.25 26.35 -12.12
CA GLU A 58 -19.75 27.58 -12.74
C GLU A 58 -20.44 27.88 -14.06
N LYS A 59 -20.65 26.86 -14.89
CA LYS A 59 -21.38 27.00 -16.15
C LYS A 59 -22.82 27.48 -15.91
N SER A 60 -23.46 26.88 -14.90
CA SER A 60 -24.82 27.21 -14.53
C SER A 60 -24.93 28.66 -14.06
N GLU A 61 -23.99 29.10 -13.25
CA GLU A 61 -23.91 30.48 -12.76
C GLU A 61 -23.70 31.47 -13.91
N SER A 62 -22.76 31.14 -14.82
CA SER A 62 -22.50 31.98 -16.00
C SER A 62 -23.73 32.10 -16.88
N ALA A 63 -24.45 30.99 -17.11
CA ALA A 63 -25.66 30.98 -17.89
C ALA A 63 -26.77 31.78 -17.22
N ALA A 64 -26.90 31.68 -15.90
CA ALA A 64 -27.90 32.42 -15.13
C ALA A 64 -27.57 33.91 -15.07
N GLY A 65 -26.29 34.26 -15.08
CA GLY A 65 -25.86 35.66 -15.05
C GLY A 65 -25.85 36.35 -16.39
N ALA A 66 -26.04 35.58 -17.45
CA ALA A 66 -26.16 36.13 -18.79
C ALA A 66 -27.59 36.56 -19.07
#